data_49d7a81371c6fa103b6f386368ccb82e
#
_entry.id   49d7a81371c6fa103b6f386368ccb82e
#
_cell.length_a   1.000
_cell.length_b   1.000
_cell.length_c   1.000
_cell.angle_alpha   90.00
_cell.angle_beta   90.00
_cell.angle_gamma   90.00
#
_symmetry.space_group_name_H-M   'P 1'
#
loop_
_entity.id
_entity.type
_entity.pdbx_description
1 polymer ?
#
loop_
_entity_poly.entity_id
_entity_poly.type
_entity_poly.pdbx_seq_one_letter_code
_entity_poly.pdbx_strand_id
1 'polypeptide(L)'
;MVFNTGAALLDAIVLAVVSKEEEGTYGYKITQDVRSVREVSESTLYPVLRRLQKDECLETYDMAYAGRNRRYYKITEKGKAQLNLYRVEWKNYSTKISKLFEGGIEL
;
A
#
# COMPACT_ATOMS: atom_id res chain seq x y z
N MET A 1 -18.91 -1.02 -4.13
CA MET A 1 -17.69 -0.93 -4.95
C MET A 1 -17.02 -2.29 -5.03
N VAL A 2 -16.59 -2.68 -6.21
CA VAL A 2 -15.89 -3.95 -6.41
C VAL A 2 -14.39 -3.74 -6.14
N PHE A 3 -13.80 -4.61 -5.33
CA PHE A 3 -12.37 -4.54 -5.04
C PHE A 3 -11.57 -4.95 -6.27
N ASN A 4 -10.77 -4.02 -6.77
CA ASN A 4 -9.88 -4.28 -7.91
C ASN A 4 -8.56 -4.84 -7.38
N THR A 5 -8.34 -6.14 -7.54
CA THR A 5 -7.15 -6.81 -7.01
C THR A 5 -5.85 -6.39 -7.70
N GLY A 6 -5.93 -5.80 -8.89
CA GLY A 6 -4.73 -5.30 -9.56
C GLY A 6 -4.23 -4.00 -8.93
N ALA A 7 -4.80 -2.87 -9.36
CA ALA A 7 -4.35 -1.56 -8.91
C ALA A 7 -4.67 -1.30 -7.44
N ALA A 8 -5.88 -1.62 -7.01
CA ALA A 8 -6.30 -1.32 -5.64
C ALA A 8 -5.52 -2.12 -4.61
N LEU A 9 -5.18 -3.36 -4.90
CA LEU A 9 -4.41 -4.18 -3.97
C LEU A 9 -3.02 -3.61 -3.77
N LEU A 10 -2.35 -3.18 -4.82
CA LEU A 10 -1.02 -2.60 -4.69
C LEU A 10 -1.07 -1.27 -3.93
N ASP A 11 -2.06 -0.43 -4.22
CA ASP A 11 -2.27 0.82 -3.47
C ASP A 11 -2.48 0.52 -1.98
N ALA A 12 -3.31 -0.47 -1.66
CA ALA A 12 -3.58 -0.86 -0.29
C ALA A 12 -2.32 -1.36 0.42
N ILE A 13 -1.52 -2.17 -0.25
CA ILE A 13 -0.26 -2.70 0.31
C ILE A 13 0.69 -1.54 0.61
N VAL A 14 0.84 -0.60 -0.33
CA VAL A 14 1.72 0.55 -0.13
C VAL A 14 1.25 1.41 1.04
N LEU A 15 -0.04 1.72 1.11
CA LEU A 15 -0.57 2.50 2.23
C LEU A 15 -0.38 1.78 3.55
N ALA A 16 -0.58 0.47 3.59
CA ALA A 16 -0.39 -0.32 4.80
C ALA A 16 1.07 -0.30 5.26
N VAL A 17 2.00 -0.47 4.33
CA VAL A 17 3.44 -0.43 4.62
C VAL A 17 3.84 0.94 5.19
N VAL A 18 3.41 2.03 4.54
CA VAL A 18 3.75 3.37 5.00
C VAL A 18 3.10 3.67 6.36
N SER A 19 1.88 3.16 6.60
CA SER A 19 1.16 3.41 7.84
C SER A 19 1.85 2.84 9.08
N LYS A 20 2.71 1.86 8.92
CA LYS A 20 3.44 1.26 10.05
C LYS A 20 4.52 2.19 10.59
N GLU A 21 4.97 3.15 9.81
CA GLU A 21 6.01 4.08 10.21
C GLU A 21 5.40 5.44 10.44
N GLU A 22 5.03 5.73 11.70
CA GLU A 22 4.36 6.99 12.03
C GLU A 22 5.18 8.22 11.66
N GLU A 23 6.50 8.13 11.79
CA GLU A 23 7.40 9.24 11.45
C GLU A 23 7.69 9.34 9.97
N GLY A 24 7.24 8.35 9.19
CA GLY A 24 7.51 8.31 7.76
C GLY A 24 8.58 7.29 7.40
N THR A 25 8.60 6.92 6.13
CA THR A 25 9.54 5.95 5.60
C THR A 25 9.97 6.40 4.21
N TYR A 26 11.01 5.79 3.67
CA TYR A 26 11.59 6.21 2.40
C TYR A 26 11.44 5.13 1.34
N GLY A 27 11.59 5.55 0.08
CA GLY A 27 11.27 4.71 -1.08
C GLY A 27 11.91 3.33 -1.08
N TYR A 28 13.20 3.24 -0.77
CA TYR A 28 13.89 1.95 -0.76
C TYR A 28 13.30 0.99 0.28
N LYS A 29 13.04 1.51 1.49
CA LYS A 29 12.45 0.69 2.54
C LYS A 29 11.03 0.27 2.19
N ILE A 30 10.26 1.19 1.60
CA ILE A 30 8.91 0.86 1.12
C ILE A 30 8.99 -0.29 0.10
N THR A 31 9.91 -0.20 -0.84
CA THR A 31 10.09 -1.23 -1.86
C THR A 31 10.39 -2.59 -1.23
N GLN A 32 11.31 -2.62 -0.26
CA GLN A 32 11.65 -3.86 0.43
C GLN A 32 10.48 -4.45 1.19
N ASP A 33 9.73 -3.59 1.90
CA ASP A 33 8.59 -4.04 2.68
C ASP A 33 7.46 -4.56 1.79
N VAL A 34 7.21 -3.91 0.65
CA VAL A 34 6.23 -4.37 -0.33
C VAL A 34 6.65 -5.72 -0.92
N ARG A 35 7.94 -5.88 -1.22
CA ARG A 35 8.46 -7.13 -1.79
C ARG A 35 8.32 -8.31 -0.86
N SER A 36 8.19 -8.09 0.45
CA SER A 36 7.98 -9.18 1.39
C SER A 36 6.64 -9.90 1.17
N VAL A 37 5.68 -9.25 0.52
CA VAL A 37 4.35 -9.83 0.26
C VAL A 37 4.03 -9.94 -1.22
N ARG A 38 4.66 -9.13 -2.06
CA ARG A 38 4.41 -9.14 -3.49
C ARG A 38 5.65 -8.68 -4.23
N GLU A 39 6.11 -9.48 -5.17
CA GLU A 39 7.25 -9.11 -5.99
C GLU A 39 6.87 -7.95 -6.91
N VAL A 40 7.63 -6.86 -6.82
CA VAL A 40 7.37 -5.65 -7.57
C VAL A 40 8.68 -4.90 -7.78
N SER A 41 8.84 -4.26 -8.94
CA SER A 41 10.02 -3.45 -9.23
C SER A 41 9.82 -2.02 -8.75
N GLU A 42 10.93 -1.30 -8.59
CA GLU A 42 10.87 0.13 -8.26
C GLU A 42 10.16 0.91 -9.35
N SER A 43 10.36 0.53 -10.62
CA SER A 43 9.70 1.23 -11.74
C SER A 43 8.18 1.08 -11.70
N THR A 44 7.66 0.01 -11.09
CA THR A 44 6.23 -0.16 -10.88
C THR A 44 5.77 0.60 -9.63
N LEU A 45 6.59 0.61 -8.60
CA LEU A 45 6.21 1.17 -7.30
C LEU A 45 6.21 2.69 -7.27
N TYR A 46 7.22 3.35 -7.88
CA TYR A 46 7.32 4.81 -7.82
C TYR A 46 6.12 5.54 -8.43
N PRO A 47 5.54 5.08 -9.55
CA PRO A 47 4.29 5.69 -10.04
C PRO A 47 3.13 5.59 -9.05
N VAL A 48 3.06 4.49 -8.29
CA VAL A 48 2.03 4.33 -7.24
C VAL A 48 2.24 5.37 -6.15
N LEU A 49 3.48 5.55 -5.70
CA LEU A 49 3.80 6.55 -4.67
C LEU A 49 3.43 7.96 -5.15
N ARG A 50 3.75 8.29 -6.40
CA ARG A 50 3.43 9.61 -6.95
C ARG A 50 1.92 9.84 -7.04
N ARG A 51 1.16 8.82 -7.45
CA ARG A 51 -0.29 8.92 -7.54
C ARG A 51 -0.91 9.10 -6.16
N LEU A 52 -0.46 8.32 -5.17
CA LEU A 52 -0.97 8.43 -3.82
C LEU A 52 -0.63 9.79 -3.20
N GLN A 53 0.52 10.35 -3.53
CA GLN A 53 0.89 11.70 -3.10
C GLN A 53 -0.01 12.74 -3.77
N LYS A 54 -0.24 12.61 -5.07
CA LYS A 54 -1.12 13.51 -5.82
C LYS A 54 -2.54 13.47 -5.27
N ASP A 55 -3.01 12.30 -4.88
CA ASP A 55 -4.33 12.11 -4.30
C ASP A 55 -4.39 12.48 -2.82
N GLU A 56 -3.30 13.00 -2.29
CA GLU A 56 -3.19 13.47 -0.91
C GLU A 56 -3.34 12.35 0.14
N CYS A 57 -3.13 11.11 -0.25
CA CYS A 57 -3.08 9.97 0.66
C CYS A 57 -1.72 9.83 1.34
N LEU A 58 -0.68 10.34 0.69
CA LEU A 58 0.68 10.41 1.22
C LEU A 58 1.16 11.86 1.15
N GLU A 59 1.96 12.24 2.12
CA GLU A 59 2.70 13.50 2.07
C GLU A 59 4.19 13.16 2.12
N THR A 60 5.01 14.07 1.62
CA THR A 60 6.46 13.86 1.55
C THR A 60 7.21 14.98 2.25
N TYR A 61 8.36 14.63 2.77
CA TYR A 61 9.32 15.60 3.29
C TYR A 61 10.73 15.05 3.05
N ASP A 62 11.69 15.95 3.03
CA ASP A 62 13.09 15.57 2.82
C ASP A 62 13.84 15.68 4.14
N MET A 63 14.74 14.72 4.37
CA MET A 63 15.66 14.77 5.50
C MET A 63 17.04 14.43 5.04
N ALA A 64 18.04 15.06 5.64
CA ALA A 64 19.44 14.73 5.37
C ALA A 64 19.77 13.36 5.95
N TYR A 65 20.45 12.55 5.15
CA TYR A 65 20.93 11.26 5.58
C TYR A 65 22.24 10.97 4.84
N ALA A 66 23.29 10.76 5.60
CA ALA A 66 24.62 10.45 5.04
C ALA A 66 25.06 11.47 3.97
N GLY A 67 24.84 12.77 4.21
CA GLY A 67 25.24 13.84 3.33
C GLY A 67 24.33 14.04 2.11
N ARG A 68 23.20 13.37 2.05
CA ARG A 68 22.25 13.48 0.94
C ARG A 68 20.86 13.77 1.47
N ASN A 69 20.02 14.41 0.66
CA ASN A 69 18.61 14.53 0.95
C ASN A 69 17.93 13.21 0.62
N ARG A 70 17.17 12.71 1.59
CA ARG A 70 16.37 11.51 1.41
C ARG A 70 14.90 11.90 1.50
N ARG A 71 14.10 11.48 0.52
CA ARG A 71 12.67 11.75 0.53
C ARG A 71 11.94 10.71 1.36
N TYR A 72 11.12 11.21 2.30
CA TYR A 72 10.29 10.38 3.16
C TYR A 72 8.83 10.53 2.78
N TYR A 73 8.07 9.47 2.98
CA TYR A 73 6.64 9.40 2.73
C TYR A 73 5.95 9.10 4.04
N LYS A 74 4.86 9.80 4.28
CA LYS A 74 4.06 9.65 5.49
C LYS A 74 2.59 9.60 5.11
N ILE A 75 1.84 8.72 5.76
CA ILE A 75 0.41 8.61 5.45
C ILE A 75 -0.35 9.80 6.06
N THR A 76 -1.28 10.34 5.29
CA THR A 76 -2.14 11.44 5.74
C THR A 76 -3.40 10.87 6.39
N GLU A 77 -4.22 11.75 6.99
CA GLU A 77 -5.52 11.30 7.50
C GLU A 77 -6.41 10.78 6.39
N LYS A 78 -6.37 11.41 5.23
CA LYS A 78 -7.09 10.92 4.06
C LYS A 78 -6.59 9.53 3.65
N GLY A 79 -5.26 9.33 3.68
CA GLY A 79 -4.67 8.03 3.38
C GLY A 79 -5.11 6.94 4.36
N LYS A 80 -5.21 7.29 5.64
CA LYS A 80 -5.69 6.35 6.66
C LYS A 80 -7.13 5.95 6.41
N ALA A 81 -7.98 6.91 6.05
CA ALA A 81 -9.37 6.62 5.70
C ALA A 81 -9.46 5.70 4.48
N GLN A 82 -8.66 5.98 3.46
CA GLN A 82 -8.61 5.15 2.26
C GLN A 82 -8.13 3.73 2.59
N LEU A 83 -7.13 3.61 3.45
CA LEU A 83 -6.63 2.30 3.90
C LEU A 83 -7.73 1.50 4.62
N ASN A 84 -8.51 2.16 5.46
CA ASN A 84 -9.62 1.50 6.13
C ASN A 84 -10.66 0.98 5.16
N LEU A 85 -10.98 1.74 4.11
CA LEU A 85 -11.88 1.26 3.06
C LEU A 85 -11.30 0.02 2.37
N TYR A 86 -10.02 0.04 2.05
CA TYR A 86 -9.37 -1.12 1.44
C TYR A 86 -9.42 -2.35 2.35
N ARG A 87 -9.22 -2.14 3.66
CA ARG A 87 -9.30 -3.25 4.62
C ARG A 87 -10.67 -3.91 4.62
N VAL A 88 -11.73 -3.11 4.60
CA VAL A 88 -13.10 -3.64 4.58
C VAL A 88 -13.37 -4.38 3.28
N GLU A 89 -12.99 -3.79 2.15
CA GLU A 89 -13.18 -4.40 0.85
C GLU A 89 -12.40 -5.70 0.70
N TRP A 90 -11.16 -5.70 1.17
CA TRP A 90 -10.33 -6.90 1.14
C TRP A 90 -10.96 -8.02 1.98
N LYS A 91 -11.44 -7.70 3.18
CA LYS A 91 -12.06 -8.69 4.04
C LYS A 91 -13.29 -9.30 3.36
N ASN A 92 -14.14 -8.48 2.76
CA ASN A 92 -15.31 -8.94 2.05
C ASN A 92 -14.93 -9.82 0.86
N TYR A 93 -13.98 -9.37 0.07
CA TYR A 93 -13.54 -10.10 -1.12
C TYR A 93 -12.88 -11.44 -0.75
N SER A 94 -11.94 -11.40 0.19
CA SER A 94 -11.20 -12.60 0.60
C SER A 94 -12.11 -13.63 1.28
N THR A 95 -13.12 -13.18 2.01
CA THR A 95 -14.08 -14.08 2.61
C THR A 95 -14.87 -14.83 1.53
N LYS A 96 -15.29 -14.10 0.49
CA LYS A 96 -16.02 -14.74 -0.62
C LYS A 96 -15.16 -15.76 -1.36
N ILE A 97 -13.89 -15.40 -1.59
CA ILE A 97 -12.94 -16.31 -2.23
C ILE A 97 -12.71 -17.55 -1.37
N SER A 98 -12.51 -17.36 -0.07
CA SER A 98 -12.31 -18.47 0.86
C SER A 98 -13.49 -19.43 0.86
N LYS A 99 -14.71 -18.90 0.83
CA LYS A 99 -15.90 -19.74 0.76
C LYS A 99 -15.97 -20.57 -0.51
N LEU A 100 -15.56 -19.98 -1.63
CA LEU A 100 -15.51 -20.73 -2.90
C LEU A 100 -14.50 -21.85 -2.83
N PHE A 101 -13.32 -21.60 -2.28
CA PHE A 101 -12.30 -22.61 -2.15
C PHE A 101 -12.75 -23.74 -1.25
N GLU A 102 -13.37 -23.44 -0.12
CA GLU A 102 -13.87 -24.44 0.81
C GLU A 102 -15.06 -25.21 0.25
N GLY A 103 -16.01 -24.51 -0.34
CA GLY A 103 -17.19 -25.14 -0.92
C GLY A 103 -16.90 -25.97 -2.17
N GLY A 104 -15.91 -25.52 -2.94
CA GLY A 104 -15.49 -26.23 -4.15
C GLY A 104 -14.85 -27.60 -3.88
N ILE A 105 -14.36 -27.81 -2.68
CA ILE A 105 -13.74 -29.09 -2.29
C ILE A 105 -14.79 -30.13 -1.94
N GLU A 106 -15.97 -29.74 -1.58
CA GLU A 106 -17.07 -30.62 -1.18
C GLU A 106 -17.94 -31.03 -2.36
N LEU A 107 -17.37 -31.53 -3.38
CA LEU A 107 -18.13 -31.96 -4.57
C LEU A 107 -18.93 -33.22 -4.36
#